data_9d9eb9fa00a659ae3ed2618971937e25
#
_entry.id   9d9eb9fa00a659ae3ed2618971937e25
#
_cell.length_a   1.000
_cell.length_b   1.000
_cell.length_c   1.000
_cell.angle_alpha   90.00
_cell.angle_beta   90.00
_cell.angle_gamma   90.00
#
_symmetry.space_group_name_H-M   'P 1'
#
loop_
_entity.id
_entity.type
_entity.pdbx_description
1 polymer ?
#
loop_
_entity_poly.entity_id
_entity_poly.type
_entity_poly.pdbx_seq_one_letter_code
_entity_poly.pdbx_strand_id
1 'polypeptide(L)'
;MYVVTLISRSPESPENFSELLEQLNALEPAIPFIQTYPDEVQGGFESAEPALRAMLLAAPEARFWAGIGVGAVKAPRFAAALGAISTPECSGDALDFSRLAVEQAQTGSPARGVVVL
;
A
#
# COMPACT_ATOMS: atom_id res chain seq x y z
N MET A 1 5.31 -9.63 -6.91
CA MET A 1 5.24 -8.40 -6.08
C MET A 1 3.86 -8.28 -5.45
N TYR A 2 3.85 -7.86 -4.22
CA TYR A 2 2.64 -7.60 -3.44
C TYR A 2 2.59 -6.10 -3.17
N VAL A 3 1.72 -5.38 -3.86
CA VAL A 3 1.55 -3.94 -3.67
C VAL A 3 0.43 -3.72 -2.66
N VAL A 4 0.74 -2.93 -1.63
CA VAL A 4 -0.18 -2.63 -0.53
C VAL A 4 -0.58 -1.17 -0.63
N THR A 5 -1.89 -0.92 -0.67
CA THR A 5 -2.47 0.43 -0.64
C THR A 5 -3.35 0.55 0.59
N LEU A 6 -3.08 1.55 1.41
CA LEU A 6 -3.85 1.84 2.63
C LEU A 6 -4.46 3.22 2.50
N ILE A 7 -5.78 3.31 2.64
CA ILE A 7 -6.52 4.58 2.59
C ILE A 7 -7.18 4.81 3.94
N SER A 8 -6.97 5.99 4.52
CA SER A 8 -7.61 6.37 5.79
C SER A 8 -9.13 6.41 5.66
N ARG A 9 -9.82 5.83 6.65
CA ARG A 9 -11.29 5.88 6.72
C ARG A 9 -11.84 7.20 7.23
N SER A 10 -10.97 8.09 7.73
CA SER A 10 -11.35 9.37 8.31
C SER A 10 -10.73 10.52 7.53
N PRO A 11 -11.21 10.80 6.30
CA PRO A 11 -10.62 11.85 5.46
C PRO A 11 -10.79 13.26 6.05
N GLU A 12 -11.72 13.44 6.97
CA GLU A 12 -11.98 14.74 7.65
C GLU A 12 -10.92 15.08 8.70
N SER A 13 -10.18 14.07 9.18
CA SER A 13 -9.10 14.25 10.13
C SER A 13 -7.82 13.74 9.48
N PRO A 14 -7.03 14.62 8.86
CA PRO A 14 -5.80 14.21 8.18
C PRO A 14 -4.92 13.37 9.09
N GLU A 15 -4.63 12.15 8.66
CA GLU A 15 -3.74 11.26 9.39
C GLU A 15 -2.31 11.79 9.32
N ASN A 16 -1.60 11.71 10.44
CA ASN A 16 -0.16 11.84 10.42
C ASN A 16 0.42 10.45 10.16
N PHE A 17 0.90 10.23 8.95
CA PHE A 17 1.41 8.93 8.56
C PHE A 17 2.86 8.68 8.98
N SER A 18 3.54 9.62 9.63
CA SER A 18 4.97 9.51 9.93
C SER A 18 5.31 8.23 10.69
N GLU A 19 4.58 7.94 11.76
CA GLU A 19 4.83 6.74 12.57
C GLU A 19 4.49 5.46 11.79
N LEU A 20 3.36 5.46 11.08
CA LEU A 20 2.96 4.31 10.27
C LEU A 20 3.98 4.04 9.16
N LEU A 21 4.42 5.07 8.46
CA LEU A 21 5.43 4.94 7.41
C LEU A 21 6.74 4.39 7.96
N GLU A 22 7.17 4.84 9.14
CA GLU A 22 8.36 4.32 9.79
C GLU A 22 8.22 2.84 10.09
N GLN A 23 7.10 2.42 10.67
CA GLN A 23 6.81 1.02 10.97
C GLN A 23 6.73 0.15 9.73
N LEU A 24 6.05 0.62 8.68
CA LEU A 24 5.93 -0.10 7.41
C LEU A 24 7.28 -0.26 6.73
N ASN A 25 8.08 0.78 6.70
CA ASN A 25 9.39 0.75 6.06
C ASN A 25 10.42 -0.05 6.88
N ALA A 26 10.19 -0.25 8.17
CA ALA A 26 10.99 -1.15 8.99
C ALA A 26 10.82 -2.62 8.57
N LEU A 27 9.77 -2.96 7.84
CA LEU A 27 9.57 -4.29 7.26
C LEU A 27 10.42 -4.54 6.01
N GLU A 28 11.23 -3.58 5.61
CA GLU A 28 12.13 -3.66 4.46
C GLU A 28 11.41 -3.96 3.14
N PRO A 29 10.43 -3.14 2.75
CA PRO A 29 9.73 -3.36 1.47
C PRO A 29 10.68 -3.18 0.28
N ALA A 30 10.39 -3.89 -0.81
CA ALA A 30 11.13 -3.74 -2.07
C ALA A 30 10.89 -2.35 -2.68
N ILE A 31 9.67 -1.82 -2.52
CA ILE A 31 9.33 -0.45 -2.90
C ILE A 31 8.90 0.26 -1.62
N PRO A 32 9.65 1.27 -1.15
CA PRO A 32 9.34 1.94 0.10
C PRO A 32 7.93 2.53 0.13
N PHE A 33 7.31 2.46 1.30
CA PHE A 33 6.03 3.12 1.52
C PHE A 33 6.21 4.62 1.56
N ILE A 34 5.36 5.32 0.82
CA ILE A 34 5.26 6.77 0.84
C ILE A 34 3.79 7.17 0.88
N GLN A 35 3.54 8.40 1.27
CA GLN A 35 2.22 9.00 1.14
C GLN A 35 2.01 9.37 -0.34
N THR A 36 1.05 8.72 -0.99
CA THR A 36 0.76 8.92 -2.42
C THR A 36 -0.32 9.96 -2.66
N TYR A 37 -1.26 10.05 -1.73
CA TYR A 37 -2.32 11.04 -1.68
C TYR A 37 -2.50 11.50 -0.22
N PRO A 38 -3.23 12.58 0.05
CA PRO A 38 -3.41 13.07 1.42
C PRO A 38 -3.93 12.03 2.42
N ASP A 39 -4.70 11.05 1.95
CA ASP A 39 -5.32 10.01 2.76
C ASP A 39 -4.76 8.60 2.50
N GLU A 40 -3.68 8.50 1.73
CA GLU A 40 -3.20 7.20 1.24
C GLU A 40 -1.69 7.02 1.42
N VAL A 41 -1.31 5.79 1.77
CA VAL A 41 0.08 5.33 1.69
C VAL A 41 0.14 4.07 0.85
N GLN A 42 1.25 3.87 0.13
CA GLN A 42 1.44 2.74 -0.77
C GLN A 42 2.90 2.31 -0.80
N GLY A 43 3.11 1.01 -0.89
CA GLY A 43 4.43 0.40 -1.04
C GLY A 43 4.32 -1.03 -1.57
N GLY A 44 5.43 -1.71 -1.73
CA GLY A 44 5.45 -3.04 -2.31
C GLY A 44 6.46 -3.98 -1.67
N PHE A 45 6.09 -5.27 -1.58
CA PHE A 45 6.92 -6.34 -1.06
C PHE A 45 7.12 -7.43 -2.11
N GLU A 46 8.29 -8.08 -2.06
CA GLU A 46 8.57 -9.25 -2.90
C GLU A 46 7.84 -10.50 -2.45
N SER A 47 7.46 -10.60 -1.18
CA SER A 47 6.86 -11.80 -0.60
C SER A 47 5.62 -11.49 0.23
N ALA A 48 4.81 -12.51 0.44
CA ALA A 48 3.52 -12.39 1.13
C ALA A 48 3.65 -12.10 2.62
N GLU A 49 4.63 -12.68 3.29
CA GLU A 49 4.74 -12.58 4.75
C GLU A 49 4.86 -11.13 5.23
N PRO A 50 5.80 -10.30 4.73
CA PRO A 50 5.86 -8.90 5.16
C PRO A 50 4.63 -8.10 4.72
N ALA A 51 4.00 -8.44 3.60
CA ALA A 51 2.74 -7.80 3.20
C ALA A 51 1.63 -8.07 4.24
N LEU A 52 1.54 -9.28 4.76
CA LEU A 52 0.60 -9.61 5.84
C LEU A 52 0.94 -8.88 7.14
N ARG A 53 2.22 -8.72 7.46
CA ARG A 53 2.65 -7.94 8.64
C ARG A 53 2.24 -6.48 8.49
N ALA A 54 2.34 -5.92 7.29
CA ALA A 54 1.85 -4.57 7.02
C ALA A 54 0.36 -4.45 7.31
N MET A 55 -0.43 -5.47 6.95
CA MET A 55 -1.85 -5.50 7.28
C MET A 55 -2.10 -5.51 8.79
N LEU A 56 -1.30 -6.26 9.55
CA LEU A 56 -1.42 -6.30 11.01
C LEU A 56 -1.08 -4.94 11.65
N LEU A 57 -0.15 -4.19 11.08
CA LEU A 57 0.17 -2.84 11.55
C LEU A 57 -0.98 -1.86 11.28
N ALA A 58 -1.71 -2.04 10.18
CA ALA A 58 -2.79 -1.16 9.77
C ALA A 58 -4.16 -1.53 10.37
N ALA A 59 -4.32 -2.77 10.86
CA ALA A 59 -5.60 -3.31 11.32
C ALA A 59 -6.17 -2.67 12.60
N PRO A 60 -5.36 -2.26 13.61
CA PRO A 60 -5.92 -1.73 14.85
C PRO A 60 -6.86 -0.56 14.61
N GLU A 61 -7.98 -0.58 15.33
CA GLU A 61 -9.01 0.47 15.32
C GLU A 61 -9.72 0.64 13.98
N ALA A 62 -9.52 -0.29 13.02
CA ALA A 62 -10.14 -0.24 11.70
C ALA A 62 -9.97 1.15 11.01
N ARG A 63 -8.78 1.73 11.12
CA ARG A 63 -8.48 3.08 10.63
C ARG A 63 -8.32 3.17 9.12
N PHE A 64 -8.08 2.04 8.46
CA PHE A 64 -7.76 2.00 7.03
C PHE A 64 -8.61 0.99 6.28
N TRP A 65 -8.92 1.34 5.03
CA TRP A 65 -9.21 0.34 4.00
C TRP A 65 -7.89 -0.11 3.39
N ALA A 66 -7.76 -1.39 3.12
CA ALA A 66 -6.54 -1.96 2.59
C ALA A 66 -6.82 -2.75 1.31
N GLY A 67 -5.98 -2.54 0.32
CA GLY A 67 -5.97 -3.32 -0.90
C GLY A 67 -4.59 -3.91 -1.14
N ILE A 68 -4.54 -5.20 -1.46
CA ILE A 68 -3.30 -5.87 -1.86
C ILE A 68 -3.47 -6.36 -3.28
N GLY A 69 -2.59 -5.92 -4.17
CA GLY A 69 -2.53 -6.41 -5.54
C GLY A 69 -1.32 -7.33 -5.70
N VAL A 70 -1.54 -8.49 -6.33
CA VAL A 70 -0.48 -9.47 -6.57
C VAL A 70 -0.23 -9.57 -8.07
N GLY A 71 1.00 -9.41 -8.49
CA GLY A 71 1.36 -9.46 -9.89
C GLY A 71 2.72 -8.85 -10.17
N ALA A 72 2.97 -8.57 -11.44
CA ALA A 72 4.20 -7.94 -11.89
C ALA A 72 4.21 -6.44 -11.56
N VAL A 73 5.40 -5.92 -11.30
CA VAL A 73 5.67 -4.48 -11.20
C VAL A 73 6.84 -4.17 -12.11
N LYS A 74 6.69 -3.11 -12.90
CA LYS A 74 7.74 -2.60 -13.78
C LYS A 74 8.22 -1.27 -13.25
N ALA A 75 9.51 -1.19 -12.92
CA ALA A 75 10.17 0.04 -12.53
C ALA A 75 10.55 0.87 -13.76
N PRO A 76 10.78 2.19 -13.59
CA PRO A 76 11.32 3.02 -14.65
C PRO A 76 12.65 2.48 -15.18
N ARG A 77 12.93 2.71 -16.47
CA ARG A 77 14.13 2.21 -17.14
C ARG A 77 15.45 2.59 -16.43
N PHE A 78 15.47 3.75 -15.79
CA PHE A 78 16.65 4.29 -15.11
C PHE A 78 16.54 4.27 -13.58
N ALA A 79 15.67 3.43 -13.02
CA ALA A 79 15.42 3.39 -11.58
C ALA A 79 16.71 3.20 -10.77
N ALA A 80 17.60 2.31 -11.21
CA ALA A 80 18.87 2.05 -10.51
C ALA A 80 19.80 3.28 -10.48
N ALA A 81 19.75 4.13 -11.50
CA ALA A 81 20.53 5.35 -11.56
C ALA A 81 19.93 6.49 -10.74
N LEU A 82 18.63 6.45 -10.50
CA LEU A 82 17.90 7.49 -9.79
C LEU A 82 17.81 7.23 -8.28
N GLY A 83 18.24 6.04 -7.82
CA GLY A 83 18.16 5.64 -6.41
C GLY A 83 16.84 4.94 -6.08
N ALA A 84 16.32 5.16 -4.89
CA ALA A 84 15.08 4.51 -4.45
C ALA A 84 13.89 4.97 -5.31
N ILE A 85 13.07 4.01 -5.75
CA ILE A 85 11.85 4.26 -6.52
C ILE A 85 10.63 4.24 -5.60
N SER A 86 9.55 4.88 -6.04
CA SER A 86 8.25 4.84 -5.37
C SER A 86 7.19 4.25 -6.29
N THR A 87 6.06 3.82 -5.73
CA THR A 87 4.99 3.19 -6.51
C THR A 87 4.42 4.08 -7.62
N PRO A 88 4.26 5.42 -7.45
CA PRO A 88 3.80 6.27 -8.54
C PRO A 88 4.71 6.26 -9.78
N GLU A 89 5.98 5.90 -9.62
CA GLU A 89 6.93 5.81 -10.74
C GLU A 89 6.86 4.46 -11.45
N CYS A 90 6.15 3.49 -10.87
CA CYS A 90 6.06 2.12 -11.38
C CYS A 90 4.76 1.90 -12.14
N SER A 91 4.70 0.77 -12.87
CA SER A 91 3.49 0.30 -13.53
C SER A 91 3.38 -1.22 -13.39
N GLY A 92 2.26 -1.79 -13.77
CA GLY A 92 2.06 -3.22 -13.83
C GLY A 92 0.83 -3.71 -13.08
N ASP A 93 0.56 -5.00 -13.23
CA ASP A 93 -0.68 -5.60 -12.74
C ASP A 93 -0.85 -5.50 -11.22
N ALA A 94 0.24 -5.64 -10.45
CA ALA A 94 0.15 -5.54 -9.00
C ALA A 94 -0.38 -4.17 -8.54
N LEU A 95 0.04 -3.11 -9.21
CA LEU A 95 -0.44 -1.74 -8.92
C LEU A 95 -1.90 -1.59 -9.29
N ASP A 96 -2.29 -2.06 -10.48
CA ASP A 96 -3.67 -1.98 -10.94
C ASP A 96 -4.60 -2.80 -10.04
N PHE A 97 -4.19 -4.01 -9.65
CA PHE A 97 -4.95 -4.87 -8.74
C PHE A 97 -5.04 -4.29 -7.33
N SER A 98 -3.98 -3.67 -6.83
CA SER A 98 -4.00 -3.03 -5.52
C SER A 98 -5.01 -1.87 -5.48
N ARG A 99 -5.03 -1.08 -6.55
CA ARG A 99 -6.01 0.01 -6.70
C ARG A 99 -7.44 -0.52 -6.75
N LEU A 100 -7.69 -1.53 -7.56
CA LEU A 100 -8.99 -2.16 -7.66
C LEU A 100 -9.41 -2.78 -6.32
N ALA A 101 -8.47 -3.44 -5.64
CA ALA A 101 -8.74 -4.08 -4.35
C ALA A 101 -9.16 -3.06 -3.29
N VAL A 102 -8.44 -1.93 -3.17
CA VAL A 102 -8.79 -0.91 -2.17
C VAL A 102 -10.12 -0.24 -2.50
N GLU A 103 -10.43 -0.03 -3.77
CA GLU A 103 -11.73 0.48 -4.19
C GLU A 103 -12.86 -0.47 -3.82
N GLN A 104 -12.66 -1.78 -3.99
CA GLN A 104 -13.62 -2.79 -3.56
C GLN A 104 -13.79 -2.81 -2.04
N ALA A 105 -12.71 -2.61 -1.29
CA ALA A 105 -12.78 -2.51 0.16
C ALA A 105 -13.63 -1.31 0.59
N GLN A 106 -13.48 -0.18 -0.08
CA GLN A 106 -14.23 1.04 0.21
C GLN A 106 -15.72 0.93 -0.11
N THR A 107 -16.08 0.19 -1.17
CA THR A 107 -17.46 0.07 -1.66
C THR A 107 -18.18 -1.15 -1.13
N GLY A 108 -17.49 -2.03 -0.43
CA GLY A 108 -18.07 -3.25 0.14
C GLY A 108 -18.75 -3.02 1.47
N SER A 109 -19.06 -4.11 2.16
CA SER A 109 -19.60 -4.06 3.53
C SER A 109 -18.62 -3.30 4.45
N PRO A 110 -19.13 -2.48 5.40
CA PRO A 110 -18.27 -1.81 6.37
C PRO A 110 -17.37 -2.75 7.17
N ALA A 111 -17.74 -4.02 7.28
CA ALA A 111 -16.91 -5.03 7.95
C ALA A 111 -15.74 -5.50 7.09
N ARG A 112 -15.76 -5.25 5.77
CA ARG A 112 -14.70 -5.62 4.86
C ARG A 112 -13.66 -4.50 4.82
N GLY A 113 -12.61 -4.64 5.60
CA GLY A 113 -11.53 -3.66 5.62
C GLY A 113 -10.39 -3.96 4.65
N VAL A 114 -10.27 -5.22 4.19
CA VAL A 114 -9.15 -5.68 3.36
C VAL A 114 -9.66 -6.49 2.17
N VAL A 115 -9.12 -6.21 0.99
CA VAL A 115 -9.33 -7.00 -0.22
C VAL A 115 -7.97 -7.32 -0.85
N VAL A 116 -7.82 -8.56 -1.33
CA VAL A 116 -6.61 -9.01 -2.04
C VAL A 116 -7.01 -9.45 -3.44
N LEU A 117 -6.31 -8.94 -4.43
CA LEU A 117 -6.53 -9.29 -5.85
C LEU A 117 -5.19 -9.68 -6.56
#